data_67c3486b7a00af2a0259d27979aee014
#
_entry.id   67c3486b7a00af2a0259d27979aee014
#
_cell.length_a   1.000
_cell.length_b   1.000
_cell.length_c   1.000
_cell.angle_alpha   90.00
_cell.angle_beta   90.00
_cell.angle_gamma   90.00
#
_symmetry.space_group_name_H-M   'P 1'
#
loop_
_entity.id
_entity.type
_entity.pdbx_description
1 polymer ?
#
loop_
_entity_poly.entity_id
_entity_poly.type
_entity_poly.pdbx_seq_one_letter_code
_entity_poly.pdbx_strand_id
1 'polypeptide(L)'
;FSDHYLEVDYDLSEVMFVTTANSMNIPSPLLDRMEVVNISGYTEDEKVSIALKYLVPKQVDNAGLKSKEIKFLDSAIRGIIRFYSREAGVRNLERQIANICRKVVRGLLTKPSSKTITISEKSLEKYLGVKKYRFGVSDEENRVGQVTGLAWTEVGGDLLTIESAVMPGKGKEIYTGSLGDVMQESIKAAM
;
A
#
# COMPACT_ATOMS: atom_id res chain seq x y z
N PHE A 1 -1.20 1.16 -38.62
CA PHE A 1 -0.62 2.27 -37.87
C PHE A 1 0.04 3.26 -38.82
N SER A 2 -0.32 4.51 -38.72
CA SER A 2 0.33 5.58 -39.47
C SER A 2 1.18 6.43 -38.49
N ASP A 3 2.47 6.53 -38.78
CA ASP A 3 3.37 7.38 -38.03
C ASP A 3 3.17 8.84 -38.45
N HIS A 4 2.77 9.70 -37.52
CA HIS A 4 2.45 11.09 -37.80
C HIS A 4 3.67 11.99 -38.11
N TYR A 5 4.88 11.49 -37.87
CA TYR A 5 6.11 12.26 -38.14
C TYR A 5 6.72 11.89 -39.51
N LEU A 6 6.67 10.60 -39.85
CA LEU A 6 7.22 10.09 -41.11
C LEU A 6 6.17 9.98 -42.19
N GLU A 7 4.88 10.10 -41.85
CA GLU A 7 3.73 9.93 -42.77
C GLU A 7 3.76 8.59 -43.54
N VAL A 8 4.26 7.53 -42.91
CA VAL A 8 4.38 6.19 -43.46
C VAL A 8 3.43 5.25 -42.73
N ASP A 9 2.66 4.48 -43.50
CA ASP A 9 1.83 3.41 -42.98
C ASP A 9 2.67 2.16 -42.70
N TYR A 10 2.45 1.58 -41.52
CA TYR A 10 3.10 0.37 -41.06
C TYR A 10 2.05 -0.68 -40.68
N ASP A 11 2.18 -1.87 -41.25
CA ASP A 11 1.29 -2.98 -40.94
C ASP A 11 1.69 -3.64 -39.60
N LEU A 12 0.74 -3.62 -38.64
CA LEU A 12 0.89 -4.21 -37.31
C LEU A 12 0.01 -5.46 -37.13
N SER A 13 -0.52 -6.05 -38.20
CA SER A 13 -1.42 -7.21 -38.11
C SER A 13 -0.78 -8.44 -37.49
N GLU A 14 0.54 -8.59 -37.61
CA GLU A 14 1.31 -9.71 -37.05
C GLU A 14 1.93 -9.36 -35.69
N VAL A 15 1.58 -8.21 -35.09
CA VAL A 15 2.15 -7.76 -33.81
C VAL A 15 1.20 -8.07 -32.66
N MET A 16 1.71 -8.76 -31.63
CA MET A 16 1.01 -8.97 -30.39
C MET A 16 1.26 -7.79 -29.44
N PHE A 17 0.20 -7.16 -28.95
CA PHE A 17 0.28 -6.06 -28.00
C PHE A 17 0.01 -6.56 -26.59
N VAL A 18 0.89 -6.23 -25.65
CA VAL A 18 0.69 -6.44 -24.22
C VAL A 18 0.68 -5.09 -23.52
N THR A 19 -0.44 -4.75 -22.92
CA THR A 19 -0.63 -3.48 -22.23
C THR A 19 -0.82 -3.70 -20.73
N THR A 20 -0.43 -2.75 -19.91
CA THR A 20 -0.65 -2.78 -18.46
C THR A 20 -1.44 -1.55 -18.05
N ALA A 21 -2.42 -1.75 -17.17
CA ALA A 21 -3.23 -0.68 -16.61
C ALA A 21 -3.39 -0.89 -15.09
N ASN A 22 -3.62 0.18 -14.36
CA ASN A 22 -3.92 0.16 -12.93
C ASN A 22 -5.42 0.37 -12.64
N SER A 23 -6.23 0.57 -13.66
CA SER A 23 -7.67 0.67 -13.55
C SER A 23 -8.35 0.10 -14.78
N MET A 24 -9.61 -0.28 -14.64
CA MET A 24 -10.46 -0.78 -15.74
C MET A 24 -11.23 0.34 -16.47
N ASN A 25 -10.87 1.61 -16.21
CA ASN A 25 -11.48 2.73 -16.91
C ASN A 25 -10.92 2.85 -18.36
N ILE A 26 -11.23 1.84 -19.16
CA ILE A 26 -10.81 1.70 -20.55
C ILE A 26 -12.08 1.73 -21.42
N PRO A 27 -12.06 2.39 -22.59
CA PRO A 27 -13.20 2.41 -23.49
C PRO A 27 -13.68 1.01 -23.86
N SER A 28 -14.99 0.78 -23.79
CA SER A 28 -15.62 -0.51 -24.06
C SER A 28 -15.21 -1.14 -25.39
N PRO A 29 -15.13 -0.41 -26.53
CA PRO A 29 -14.70 -0.99 -27.81
C PRO A 29 -13.27 -1.53 -27.81
N LEU A 30 -12.43 -1.04 -26.88
CA LEU A 30 -11.06 -1.51 -26.73
C LEU A 30 -11.03 -2.76 -25.85
N LEU A 31 -11.79 -2.76 -24.74
CA LEU A 31 -11.92 -3.92 -23.84
C LEU A 31 -12.46 -5.16 -24.58
N ASP A 32 -13.44 -4.97 -25.47
CA ASP A 32 -14.06 -6.07 -26.23
C ASP A 32 -13.05 -6.80 -27.14
N ARG A 33 -11.90 -6.20 -27.42
CA ARG A 33 -10.84 -6.76 -28.26
C ARG A 33 -9.62 -7.22 -27.48
N MET A 34 -9.67 -7.14 -26.14
CA MET A 34 -8.55 -7.49 -25.26
C MET A 34 -8.91 -8.71 -24.42
N GLU A 35 -7.93 -9.57 -24.22
CA GLU A 35 -7.97 -10.53 -23.11
C GLU A 35 -7.50 -9.84 -21.84
N VAL A 36 -8.38 -9.74 -20.86
CA VAL A 36 -8.09 -9.05 -19.59
C VAL A 36 -7.60 -10.07 -18.57
N VAL A 37 -6.33 -9.93 -18.17
CA VAL A 37 -5.74 -10.70 -17.07
C VAL A 37 -5.69 -9.82 -15.84
N ASN A 38 -6.54 -10.11 -14.85
CA ASN A 38 -6.57 -9.37 -13.61
C ASN A 38 -5.57 -9.96 -12.61
N ILE A 39 -4.60 -9.15 -12.19
CA ILE A 39 -3.60 -9.51 -11.17
C ILE A 39 -3.99 -8.82 -9.87
N SER A 40 -4.45 -9.60 -8.90
CA SER A 40 -4.81 -9.10 -7.56
C SER A 40 -3.56 -8.62 -6.79
N GLY A 41 -3.80 -7.77 -5.77
CA GLY A 41 -2.75 -7.38 -4.83
C GLY A 41 -2.28 -8.55 -3.97
N TYR A 42 -1.11 -8.40 -3.39
CA TYR A 42 -0.52 -9.40 -2.48
C TYR A 42 -1.09 -9.29 -1.07
N THR A 43 -1.28 -10.44 -0.44
CA THR A 43 -1.57 -10.53 1.00
C THR A 43 -0.35 -10.14 1.83
N GLU A 44 -0.52 -9.90 3.14
CA GLU A 44 0.58 -9.56 4.03
C GLU A 44 1.68 -10.64 4.03
N ASP A 45 1.28 -11.92 4.09
CA ASP A 45 2.24 -13.03 4.13
C ASP A 45 3.00 -13.21 2.82
N GLU A 46 2.35 -12.99 1.69
CA GLU A 46 3.01 -12.96 0.37
C GLU A 46 4.00 -11.81 0.28
N LYS A 47 3.62 -10.60 0.74
CA LYS A 47 4.53 -9.45 0.78
C LYS A 47 5.76 -9.71 1.65
N VAL A 48 5.58 -10.36 2.81
CA VAL A 48 6.69 -10.75 3.70
C VAL A 48 7.62 -11.73 2.98
N SER A 49 7.06 -12.76 2.35
CA SER A 49 7.83 -13.75 1.60
C SER A 49 8.60 -13.12 0.45
N ILE A 50 7.96 -12.25 -0.34
CA ILE A 50 8.59 -11.49 -1.44
C ILE A 50 9.71 -10.60 -0.90
N ALA A 51 9.45 -9.89 0.21
CA ALA A 51 10.42 -8.98 0.79
C ALA A 51 11.67 -9.72 1.25
N LEU A 52 11.52 -10.80 2.02
CA LEU A 52 12.66 -11.54 2.56
C LEU A 52 13.45 -12.28 1.48
N LYS A 53 12.77 -12.85 0.48
CA LYS A 53 13.41 -13.61 -0.60
C LYS A 53 14.10 -12.73 -1.65
N TYR A 54 13.49 -11.59 -1.98
CA TYR A 54 13.90 -10.83 -3.17
C TYR A 54 14.26 -9.38 -2.86
N LEU A 55 13.40 -8.63 -2.13
CA LEU A 55 13.60 -7.20 -1.98
C LEU A 55 14.74 -6.86 -1.02
N VAL A 56 14.82 -7.56 0.11
CA VAL A 56 15.89 -7.33 1.10
C VAL A 56 17.26 -7.64 0.49
N PRO A 57 17.52 -8.83 -0.08
CA PRO A 57 18.82 -9.10 -0.72
C PRO A 57 19.18 -8.08 -1.80
N LYS A 58 18.23 -7.76 -2.69
CA LYS A 58 18.41 -6.76 -3.75
C LYS A 58 18.79 -5.38 -3.19
N GLN A 59 18.10 -4.90 -2.15
CA GLN A 59 18.35 -3.56 -1.61
C GLN A 59 19.61 -3.51 -0.73
N VAL A 60 20.00 -4.61 -0.10
CA VAL A 60 21.26 -4.75 0.63
C VAL A 60 22.43 -4.66 -0.36
N ASP A 61 22.36 -5.40 -1.47
CA ASP A 61 23.37 -5.38 -2.53
C ASP A 61 23.46 -4.00 -3.20
N ASN A 62 22.32 -3.42 -3.60
CA ASN A 62 22.26 -2.07 -4.18
C ASN A 62 22.83 -0.97 -3.25
N ALA A 63 22.76 -1.16 -1.94
CA ALA A 63 23.33 -0.26 -0.96
C ALA A 63 24.82 -0.51 -0.69
N GLY A 64 25.42 -1.53 -1.28
CA GLY A 64 26.80 -1.94 -1.04
C GLY A 64 27.05 -2.55 0.34
N LEU A 65 26.00 -3.03 1.01
CA LEU A 65 26.08 -3.70 2.30
C LEU A 65 26.38 -5.20 2.13
N LYS A 66 27.16 -5.75 3.04
CA LYS A 66 27.37 -7.20 3.11
C LYS A 66 26.23 -7.83 3.92
N SER A 67 25.84 -9.05 3.56
CA SER A 67 24.78 -9.81 4.25
C SER A 67 25.04 -10.01 5.76
N LYS A 68 26.29 -9.88 6.20
CA LYS A 68 26.66 -9.96 7.63
C LYS A 68 26.49 -8.64 8.38
N GLU A 69 26.34 -7.53 7.68
CA GLU A 69 26.24 -6.19 8.30
C GLU A 69 24.80 -5.82 8.70
N ILE A 70 23.81 -6.36 8.00
CA ILE A 70 22.39 -6.09 8.26
C ILE A 70 21.56 -7.37 8.21
N LYS A 71 20.58 -7.46 9.10
CA LYS A 71 19.59 -8.53 9.13
C LYS A 71 18.19 -7.96 9.39
N PHE A 72 17.25 -8.24 8.51
CA PHE A 72 15.84 -7.94 8.71
C PHE A 72 15.13 -9.11 9.37
N LEU A 73 14.38 -8.84 10.44
CA LEU A 73 13.49 -9.82 11.04
C LEU A 73 12.12 -9.77 10.33
N ASP A 74 11.39 -10.88 10.37
CA ASP A 74 10.01 -10.97 9.89
C ASP A 74 9.12 -9.87 10.49
N SER A 75 9.24 -9.65 11.81
CA SER A 75 8.54 -8.59 12.52
C SER A 75 8.81 -7.19 11.99
N ALA A 76 10.01 -6.92 11.47
CA ALA A 76 10.33 -5.64 10.85
C ALA A 76 9.59 -5.47 9.52
N ILE A 77 9.58 -6.50 8.68
CA ILE A 77 8.88 -6.45 7.39
C ILE A 77 7.37 -6.28 7.61
N ARG A 78 6.76 -7.04 8.53
CA ARG A 78 5.35 -6.85 8.93
C ARG A 78 5.09 -5.44 9.45
N GLY A 79 5.97 -4.92 10.29
CA GLY A 79 5.87 -3.55 10.79
C GLY A 79 5.96 -2.50 9.67
N ILE A 80 6.80 -2.70 8.65
CA ILE A 80 6.86 -1.81 7.49
C ILE A 80 5.55 -1.87 6.69
N ILE A 81 5.02 -3.06 6.44
CA ILE A 81 3.77 -3.26 5.70
C ILE A 81 2.61 -2.56 6.42
N ARG A 82 2.47 -2.77 7.72
CA ARG A 82 1.34 -2.28 8.52
C ARG A 82 1.38 -0.78 8.80
N PHE A 83 2.58 -0.22 9.05
CA PHE A 83 2.70 1.14 9.59
C PHE A 83 3.35 2.14 8.63
N TYR A 84 4.02 1.70 7.56
CA TYR A 84 4.77 2.59 6.68
C TYR A 84 4.46 2.42 5.20
N SER A 85 3.76 1.32 4.81
CA SER A 85 3.33 1.12 3.43
C SER A 85 1.84 0.79 3.37
N ARG A 86 1.13 1.44 2.42
CA ARG A 86 -0.27 1.18 2.15
C ARG A 86 -0.43 1.08 0.64
N GLU A 87 -0.38 -0.15 0.14
CA GLU A 87 -0.37 -0.45 -1.29
C GLU A 87 -0.80 -1.89 -1.56
N ALA A 88 -1.38 -2.16 -2.72
CA ALA A 88 -1.70 -3.51 -3.18
C ALA A 88 -0.43 -4.30 -3.56
N GLY A 89 0.57 -3.64 -4.12
CA GLY A 89 1.85 -4.21 -4.53
C GLY A 89 2.93 -4.16 -3.45
N VAL A 90 4.19 -4.04 -3.88
CA VAL A 90 5.39 -4.05 -3.02
C VAL A 90 6.38 -2.91 -3.30
N ARG A 91 6.03 -1.93 -4.16
CA ARG A 91 6.94 -0.82 -4.53
C ARG A 91 7.29 0.08 -3.36
N ASN A 92 6.30 0.44 -2.55
CA ASN A 92 6.53 1.28 -1.39
C ASN A 92 7.29 0.52 -0.30
N LEU A 93 6.97 -0.76 -0.09
CA LEU A 93 7.71 -1.67 0.78
C LEU A 93 9.19 -1.72 0.39
N GLU A 94 9.50 -1.94 -0.89
CA GLU A 94 10.87 -1.92 -1.43
C GLU A 94 11.56 -0.57 -1.15
N ARG A 95 10.87 0.54 -1.36
CA ARG A 95 11.38 1.88 -1.09
C ARG A 95 11.71 2.10 0.40
N GLN A 96 10.88 1.58 1.32
CA GLN A 96 11.15 1.68 2.75
C GLN A 96 12.35 0.81 3.15
N ILE A 97 12.49 -0.39 2.60
CA ILE A 97 13.66 -1.24 2.80
C ILE A 97 14.93 -0.52 2.32
N ALA A 98 14.91 0.06 1.12
CA ALA A 98 16.02 0.86 0.59
C ALA A 98 16.38 2.04 1.49
N ASN A 99 15.37 2.73 2.06
CA ASN A 99 15.58 3.83 3.00
C ASN A 99 16.31 3.38 4.27
N ILE A 100 15.94 2.21 4.81
CA ILE A 100 16.61 1.61 5.97
C ILE A 100 18.06 1.28 5.61
N CYS A 101 18.30 0.59 4.49
CA CYS A 101 19.65 0.24 4.04
C CYS A 101 20.55 1.48 3.92
N ARG A 102 20.08 2.56 3.27
CA ARG A 102 20.83 3.82 3.16
C ARG A 102 21.19 4.44 4.52
N LYS A 103 20.25 4.42 5.47
CA LYS A 103 20.51 4.96 6.82
C LYS A 103 21.48 4.08 7.61
N VAL A 104 21.45 2.77 7.40
CA VAL A 104 22.43 1.83 7.97
C VAL A 104 23.82 2.10 7.41
N VAL A 105 23.98 2.25 6.09
CA VAL A 105 25.24 2.64 5.46
C VAL A 105 25.79 3.93 6.06
N ARG A 106 24.98 4.97 6.13
CA ARG A 106 25.36 6.24 6.76
C ARG A 106 25.84 6.05 8.20
N GLY A 107 25.14 5.20 8.97
CA GLY A 107 25.51 4.89 10.35
C GLY A 107 26.87 4.18 10.44
N LEU A 108 27.12 3.21 9.57
CA LEU A 108 28.39 2.47 9.52
C LEU A 108 29.57 3.34 9.08
N LEU A 109 29.36 4.26 8.16
CA LEU A 109 30.38 5.24 7.74
C LEU A 109 30.74 6.22 8.85
N THR A 110 29.75 6.61 9.67
CA THR A 110 29.97 7.55 10.79
C THR A 110 30.57 6.85 12.00
N LYS A 111 30.13 5.62 12.29
CA LYS A 111 30.60 4.79 13.42
C LYS A 111 30.76 3.35 12.94
N PRO A 112 31.95 2.98 12.46
CA PRO A 112 32.20 1.61 12.01
C PRO A 112 31.91 0.60 13.11
N SER A 113 31.17 -0.44 12.79
CA SER A 113 30.81 -1.53 13.69
C SER A 113 30.98 -2.86 12.99
N SER A 114 31.62 -3.81 13.65
CA SER A 114 31.72 -5.20 13.19
C SER A 114 30.48 -6.04 13.55
N LYS A 115 29.52 -5.47 14.32
CA LYS A 115 28.32 -6.17 14.76
C LYS A 115 27.22 -6.07 13.70
N THR A 116 26.53 -7.16 13.44
CA THR A 116 25.35 -7.20 12.57
C THR A 116 24.27 -6.30 13.13
N ILE A 117 23.78 -5.37 12.31
CA ILE A 117 22.65 -4.50 12.67
C ILE A 117 21.36 -5.26 12.40
N THR A 118 20.63 -5.61 13.46
CA THR A 118 19.34 -6.29 13.35
C THR A 118 18.21 -5.28 13.32
N ILE A 119 17.41 -5.32 12.26
CA ILE A 119 16.21 -4.51 12.10
C ILE A 119 15.02 -5.30 12.62
N SER A 120 14.37 -4.76 13.65
CA SER A 120 13.15 -5.28 14.27
C SER A 120 12.04 -4.23 14.19
N GLU A 121 10.80 -4.58 14.47
CA GLU A 121 9.69 -3.63 14.51
C GLU A 121 9.98 -2.43 15.43
N LYS A 122 10.54 -2.69 16.63
CA LYS A 122 10.90 -1.64 17.59
C LYS A 122 11.95 -0.65 17.08
N SER A 123 12.78 -1.06 16.12
CA SER A 123 13.83 -0.21 15.56
C SER A 123 13.36 0.61 14.35
N LEU A 124 12.16 0.36 13.82
CA LEU A 124 11.67 1.01 12.60
C LEU A 124 11.55 2.52 12.75
N GLU A 125 11.07 3.00 13.88
CA GLU A 125 10.91 4.45 14.12
C GLU A 125 12.24 5.20 14.02
N LYS A 126 13.34 4.59 14.44
CA LYS A 126 14.69 5.16 14.29
C LYS A 126 15.04 5.40 12.82
N TYR A 127 14.61 4.49 11.92
CA TYR A 127 14.97 4.54 10.51
C TYR A 127 13.91 5.22 9.65
N LEU A 128 12.63 5.03 9.93
CA LEU A 128 11.53 5.49 9.07
C LEU A 128 10.77 6.69 9.66
N GLY A 129 11.02 7.02 10.93
CA GLY A 129 10.29 8.07 11.65
C GLY A 129 8.97 7.55 12.24
N VAL A 130 8.10 8.46 12.62
CA VAL A 130 6.79 8.16 13.21
C VAL A 130 5.96 7.28 12.29
N LYS A 131 5.21 6.34 12.86
CA LYS A 131 4.26 5.48 12.14
C LYS A 131 3.29 6.33 11.32
N LYS A 132 3.16 6.03 10.04
CA LYS A 132 2.30 6.79 9.11
C LYS A 132 0.86 6.33 9.15
N TYR A 133 0.64 5.05 9.41
CA TYR A 133 -0.67 4.42 9.41
C TYR A 133 -0.93 3.76 10.76
N ARG A 134 -2.19 3.76 11.16
CA ARG A 134 -2.67 2.94 12.28
C ARG A 134 -3.20 1.64 11.69
N PHE A 135 -2.88 0.51 12.29
CA PHE A 135 -3.32 -0.80 11.84
C PHE A 135 -4.01 -1.54 12.97
N GLY A 136 -5.22 -2.01 12.71
CA GLY A 136 -5.95 -2.90 13.61
C GLY A 136 -6.33 -2.29 14.98
N VAL A 137 -6.31 -0.98 15.12
CA VAL A 137 -6.74 -0.32 16.35
C VAL A 137 -8.24 -0.07 16.26
N SER A 138 -9.05 -0.99 16.78
CA SER A 138 -10.37 -0.62 17.27
C SER A 138 -10.18 0.03 18.64
N ASP A 139 -10.94 1.06 18.94
CA ASP A 139 -10.95 1.60 20.30
C ASP A 139 -11.34 0.48 21.27
N GLU A 140 -10.51 0.25 22.27
CA GLU A 140 -10.72 -0.84 23.27
C GLU A 140 -11.92 -0.56 24.18
N GLU A 141 -12.42 0.67 24.19
CA GLU A 141 -13.56 1.08 25.02
C GLU A 141 -14.84 1.25 24.19
N ASN A 142 -15.92 0.69 24.70
CA ASN A 142 -17.24 0.92 24.15
C ASN A 142 -17.67 2.37 24.39
N ARG A 143 -17.95 3.11 23.34
CA ARG A 143 -18.46 4.48 23.40
C ARG A 143 -19.86 4.56 22.84
N VAL A 144 -20.73 5.27 23.55
CA VAL A 144 -22.09 5.55 23.07
C VAL A 144 -22.01 6.46 21.85
N GLY A 145 -22.71 6.09 20.79
CA GLY A 145 -22.69 6.83 19.53
C GLY A 145 -21.49 6.54 18.62
N GLN A 146 -20.69 5.52 18.93
CA GLN A 146 -19.56 5.11 18.10
C GLN A 146 -19.66 3.64 17.71
N VAL A 147 -19.48 3.35 16.42
CA VAL A 147 -19.51 1.98 15.88
C VAL A 147 -18.33 1.80 14.93
N THR A 148 -17.67 0.65 15.04
CA THR A 148 -16.62 0.26 14.10
C THR A 148 -17.23 -0.44 12.90
N GLY A 149 -17.12 0.19 11.74
CA GLY A 149 -17.49 -0.39 10.45
C GLY A 149 -16.30 -1.04 9.76
N LEU A 150 -16.58 -1.95 8.84
CA LEU A 150 -15.59 -2.56 7.95
C LEU A 150 -15.67 -1.90 6.59
N ALA A 151 -14.54 -1.47 6.06
CA ALA A 151 -14.44 -0.94 4.72
C ALA A 151 -13.51 -1.80 3.87
N TRP A 152 -13.92 -2.06 2.63
CA TRP A 152 -13.02 -2.62 1.63
C TRP A 152 -12.33 -1.47 0.88
N THR A 153 -11.02 -1.58 0.70
CA THR A 153 -10.23 -0.64 -0.06
C THR A 153 -9.36 -1.37 -1.09
N GLU A 154 -8.85 -0.68 -2.09
CA GLU A 154 -7.95 -1.26 -3.10
C GLU A 154 -6.69 -1.90 -2.49
N VAL A 155 -6.36 -1.58 -1.25
CA VAL A 155 -5.18 -2.08 -0.53
C VAL A 155 -5.54 -3.11 0.55
N GLY A 156 -6.80 -3.52 0.63
CA GLY A 156 -7.32 -4.51 1.59
C GLY A 156 -8.44 -3.96 2.47
N GLY A 157 -8.83 -4.73 3.48
CA GLY A 157 -9.82 -4.31 4.48
C GLY A 157 -9.26 -3.24 5.43
N ASP A 158 -10.12 -2.30 5.82
CA ASP A 158 -9.80 -1.25 6.79
C ASP A 158 -10.94 -1.07 7.80
N LEU A 159 -10.64 -0.56 8.97
CA LEU A 159 -11.61 -0.24 9.99
C LEU A 159 -12.02 1.23 9.88
N LEU A 160 -13.32 1.48 9.83
CA LEU A 160 -13.91 2.81 9.86
C LEU A 160 -14.57 3.06 11.21
N THR A 161 -14.26 4.16 11.84
CA THR A 161 -15.03 4.63 13.00
C THR A 161 -16.18 5.49 12.51
N ILE A 162 -17.40 5.06 12.80
CA ILE A 162 -18.64 5.79 12.51
C ILE A 162 -19.09 6.41 13.83
N GLU A 163 -19.19 7.73 13.83
CA GLU A 163 -19.62 8.49 15.01
C GLU A 163 -21.00 9.11 14.75
N SER A 164 -21.87 9.04 15.72
CA SER A 164 -23.19 9.69 15.69
C SER A 164 -23.41 10.53 16.94
N ALA A 165 -23.95 11.72 16.75
CA ALA A 165 -24.32 12.61 17.83
C ALA A 165 -25.76 13.10 17.63
N VAL A 166 -26.54 13.11 18.72
CA VAL A 166 -27.90 13.65 18.72
C VAL A 166 -27.90 14.95 19.50
N MET A 167 -28.45 15.97 18.88
CA MET A 167 -28.58 17.30 19.46
C MET A 167 -30.04 17.77 19.44
N PRO A 168 -30.50 18.58 20.42
CA PRO A 168 -31.82 19.19 20.36
C PRO A 168 -31.96 20.04 19.08
N GLY A 169 -33.05 19.81 18.31
CA GLY A 169 -33.25 20.50 17.02
C GLY A 169 -34.59 20.18 16.38
N LYS A 170 -34.72 20.52 15.10
CA LYS A 170 -35.96 20.35 14.31
C LYS A 170 -35.97 19.03 13.49
N GLY A 171 -35.23 18.02 13.89
CA GLY A 171 -35.18 16.73 13.19
C GLY A 171 -34.42 16.79 11.85
N LYS A 172 -33.39 17.60 11.76
CA LYS A 172 -32.52 17.65 10.56
C LYS A 172 -31.37 16.68 10.71
N GLU A 173 -31.17 15.86 9.69
CA GLU A 173 -30.05 14.92 9.58
C GLU A 173 -28.90 15.55 8.78
N ILE A 174 -27.70 15.37 9.27
CA ILE A 174 -26.48 15.88 8.62
C ILE A 174 -25.44 14.74 8.55
N TYR A 175 -24.98 14.42 7.36
CA TYR A 175 -23.96 13.41 7.11
C TYR A 175 -22.66 14.07 6.66
N THR A 176 -21.55 13.64 7.21
CA THR A 176 -20.21 14.12 6.85
C THR A 176 -19.28 12.93 6.60
N GLY A 177 -18.14 13.14 5.91
CA GLY A 177 -17.13 12.10 5.71
C GLY A 177 -16.88 11.75 4.25
N SER A 178 -17.16 12.63 3.29
CA SER A 178 -16.93 12.40 1.84
C SER A 178 -17.60 11.12 1.34
N LEU A 179 -18.86 10.90 1.78
CA LEU A 179 -19.66 9.72 1.44
C LEU A 179 -20.04 9.75 -0.05
N GLY A 180 -19.76 8.65 -0.75
CA GLY A 180 -20.28 8.44 -2.12
C GLY A 180 -21.80 8.25 -2.15
N ASP A 181 -22.40 8.39 -3.33
CA ASP A 181 -23.88 8.38 -3.52
C ASP A 181 -24.53 7.12 -2.95
N VAL A 182 -23.96 5.95 -3.17
CA VAL A 182 -24.47 4.66 -2.65
C VAL A 182 -24.49 4.65 -1.12
N MET A 183 -23.49 5.19 -0.46
CA MET A 183 -23.42 5.25 0.99
C MET A 183 -24.47 6.23 1.55
N GLN A 184 -24.65 7.38 0.90
CA GLN A 184 -25.70 8.35 1.28
C GLN A 184 -27.10 7.77 1.10
N GLU A 185 -27.32 7.01 0.04
CA GLU A 185 -28.58 6.31 -0.22
C GLU A 185 -28.86 5.24 0.83
N SER A 186 -27.83 4.45 1.20
CA SER A 186 -27.93 3.44 2.26
C SER A 186 -28.28 4.03 3.61
N ILE A 187 -27.71 5.19 3.96
CA ILE A 187 -28.03 5.89 5.21
C ILE A 187 -29.49 6.36 5.18
N LYS A 188 -29.96 6.98 4.08
CA LYS A 188 -31.35 7.43 3.94
C LYS A 188 -32.35 6.28 3.99
N ALA A 189 -31.97 5.09 3.50
CA ALA A 189 -32.81 3.91 3.56
C ALA A 189 -32.87 3.28 4.96
N ALA A 190 -31.87 3.52 5.81
CA ALA A 190 -31.78 3.00 7.17
C ALA A 190 -32.48 3.88 8.21
N MET A 191 -32.83 5.12 7.86
CA MET A 191 -33.53 6.11 8.72
C MET A 191 -35.04 6.12 8.44
#